data_8b7b369a0eec17aeb9e4e1f9c764cc31
#
_entry.id   8b7b369a0eec17aeb9e4e1f9c764cc31
#
_cell.length_a   1.000
_cell.length_b   1.000
_cell.length_c   1.000
_cell.angle_alpha   90.00
_cell.angle_beta   90.00
_cell.angle_gamma   90.00
#
_symmetry.space_group_name_H-M   'P 1'
#
loop_
_entity.id
_entity.type
_entity.pdbx_description
1 polymer ?
#
loop_
_entity_poly.entity_id
_entity_poly.type
_entity_poly.pdbx_seq_one_letter_code
_entity_poly.pdbx_strand_id
1 'polypeptide(L)'
;MDIKTIMPIEFELVESAPLFHELLYLRDAVGRPSIGVDLADHRQSQVLYWVSVRIKDTVAKMQSNVVATACVYRDRPTHLAIEDFIVLPEYQHYGLAKIVLERVMTFVDDQVNSGTCVSINAYGEDERLCAEYGFVHSHCASLGPNLLKIYA
;
A
#
# COMPACT_ATOMS: atom_id res chain seq x y z
N MET A 1 5.08 -24.69 28.14
CA MET A 1 4.83 -23.50 27.33
C MET A 1 5.70 -23.56 26.09
N ASP A 2 5.10 -23.40 24.95
CA ASP A 2 5.84 -23.43 23.69
C ASP A 2 6.60 -22.10 23.50
N ILE A 3 7.91 -22.17 23.33
CA ILE A 3 8.76 -21.01 23.11
C ILE A 3 8.30 -20.21 21.89
N LYS A 4 7.76 -20.86 20.87
CA LYS A 4 7.29 -20.21 19.65
C LYS A 4 6.16 -19.20 19.89
N THR A 5 5.38 -19.37 20.96
CA THR A 5 4.26 -18.45 21.26
C THR A 5 4.71 -17.15 21.89
N ILE A 6 5.96 -17.04 22.35
CA ILE A 6 6.48 -15.85 23.01
C ILE A 6 7.53 -15.11 22.18
N MET A 7 7.90 -15.64 21.01
CA MET A 7 8.80 -14.93 20.11
C MET A 7 8.03 -13.92 19.27
N PRO A 8 8.36 -12.63 19.38
CA PRO A 8 7.66 -11.63 18.57
C PRO A 8 8.02 -11.80 17.09
N ILE A 9 7.04 -11.52 16.23
CA ILE A 9 7.28 -11.45 14.80
C ILE A 9 8.07 -10.17 14.51
N GLU A 10 9.19 -10.30 13.81
CA GLU A 10 9.97 -9.15 13.39
C GLU A 10 9.61 -8.78 11.97
N PHE A 11 9.28 -7.51 11.79
CA PHE A 11 8.95 -6.95 10.48
C PHE A 11 10.08 -6.06 10.01
N GLU A 12 10.30 -6.05 8.71
CA GLU A 12 11.26 -5.17 8.06
C GLU A 12 10.55 -4.34 7.01
N LEU A 13 10.69 -3.02 7.12
CA LEU A 13 10.18 -2.10 6.12
C LEU A 13 11.27 -1.89 5.06
N VAL A 14 10.95 -2.14 3.81
CA VAL A 14 11.88 -1.97 2.69
C VAL A 14 11.28 -1.05 1.64
N GLU A 15 12.10 -0.17 1.07
CA GLU A 15 11.66 0.75 0.03
C GLU A 15 11.87 0.11 -1.34
N SER A 16 11.14 -0.96 -1.58
CA SER A 16 11.20 -1.70 -2.83
C SER A 16 9.87 -2.37 -3.13
N ALA A 17 9.64 -2.63 -4.41
CA ALA A 17 8.44 -3.31 -4.87
C ALA A 17 8.48 -4.80 -4.50
N PRO A 18 7.34 -5.41 -4.22
CA PRO A 18 7.27 -6.87 -4.19
C PRO A 18 7.49 -7.42 -5.60
N LEU A 19 7.89 -8.66 -5.69
CA LEU A 19 7.93 -9.34 -6.97
C LEU A 19 6.50 -9.46 -7.53
N PHE A 20 6.38 -9.60 -8.84
CA PHE A 20 5.05 -9.61 -9.47
C PHE A 20 4.14 -10.69 -8.89
N HIS A 21 4.66 -11.92 -8.71
CA HIS A 21 3.86 -12.99 -8.14
C HIS A 21 3.49 -12.72 -6.67
N GLU A 22 4.34 -12.00 -5.93
CA GLU A 22 4.05 -11.59 -4.56
C GLU A 22 2.90 -10.57 -4.53
N LEU A 23 2.92 -9.63 -5.46
CA LEU A 23 1.85 -8.65 -5.57
C LEU A 23 0.52 -9.30 -5.91
N LEU A 24 0.52 -10.26 -6.83
CA LEU A 24 -0.69 -11.01 -7.16
C LEU A 24 -1.25 -11.76 -5.95
N TYR A 25 -0.36 -12.37 -5.16
CA TYR A 25 -0.76 -13.04 -3.94
C TYR A 25 -1.42 -12.07 -2.95
N LEU A 26 -0.83 -10.89 -2.74
CA LEU A 26 -1.38 -9.88 -1.85
C LEU A 26 -2.75 -9.40 -2.33
N ARG A 27 -2.88 -9.12 -3.62
CA ARG A 27 -4.15 -8.67 -4.19
C ARG A 27 -5.24 -9.72 -4.05
N ASP A 28 -4.91 -10.98 -4.33
CA ASP A 28 -5.86 -12.09 -4.19
C ASP A 28 -6.33 -12.24 -2.74
N ALA A 29 -5.41 -12.12 -1.80
CA ALA A 29 -5.70 -12.29 -0.38
C ALA A 29 -6.73 -11.27 0.16
N VAL A 30 -6.84 -10.09 -0.47
CA VAL A 30 -7.80 -9.05 -0.08
C VAL A 30 -8.94 -8.90 -1.09
N GLY A 31 -9.06 -9.84 -2.01
CA GLY A 31 -10.17 -9.87 -2.96
C GLY A 31 -10.08 -8.85 -4.09
N ARG A 32 -8.88 -8.35 -4.40
CA ARG A 32 -8.69 -7.44 -5.52
C ARG A 32 -8.45 -8.21 -6.81
N PRO A 33 -8.93 -7.70 -7.95
CA PRO A 33 -8.73 -8.39 -9.22
C PRO A 33 -7.26 -8.55 -9.58
N SER A 34 -6.94 -9.65 -10.26
CA SER A 34 -5.62 -9.83 -10.86
C SER A 34 -5.38 -8.78 -11.94
N ILE A 35 -4.12 -8.37 -12.09
CA ILE A 35 -3.71 -7.49 -13.18
C ILE A 35 -2.86 -8.28 -14.16
N GLY A 36 -3.06 -8.02 -15.47
CA GLY A 36 -2.25 -8.64 -16.50
C GLY A 36 -0.83 -8.08 -16.52
N VAL A 37 0.08 -8.85 -17.07
CA VAL A 37 1.50 -8.46 -17.16
C VAL A 37 1.66 -7.14 -17.91
N ASP A 38 0.94 -6.96 -19.01
CA ASP A 38 1.04 -5.74 -19.83
C ASP A 38 0.63 -4.49 -19.05
N LEU A 39 -0.45 -4.58 -18.26
CA LEU A 39 -0.89 -3.45 -17.45
C LEU A 39 0.11 -3.18 -16.32
N ALA A 40 0.65 -4.22 -15.70
CA ALA A 40 1.65 -4.08 -14.66
C ALA A 40 2.91 -3.40 -15.19
N ASP A 41 3.38 -3.80 -16.37
CA ASP A 41 4.55 -3.20 -17.00
C ASP A 41 4.32 -1.73 -17.34
N HIS A 42 3.12 -1.40 -17.85
CA HIS A 42 2.77 -0.01 -18.16
C HIS A 42 2.77 0.84 -16.88
N ARG A 43 2.17 0.34 -15.82
CA ARG A 43 2.12 1.07 -14.53
C ARG A 43 3.50 1.24 -13.94
N GLN A 44 4.36 0.24 -14.09
CA GLN A 44 5.70 0.25 -13.51
C GLN A 44 6.55 1.40 -14.02
N SER A 45 6.39 1.79 -15.28
CA SER A 45 7.11 2.92 -15.86
C SER A 45 6.73 4.26 -15.21
N GLN A 46 5.62 4.32 -14.49
CA GLN A 46 5.09 5.54 -13.86
C GLN A 46 5.18 5.53 -12.35
N VAL A 47 5.70 4.45 -11.77
CA VAL A 47 5.86 4.33 -10.33
C VAL A 47 6.99 5.24 -9.86
N LEU A 48 6.70 6.03 -8.84
CA LEU A 48 7.66 6.92 -8.19
C LEU A 48 8.23 6.28 -6.93
N TYR A 49 7.47 5.43 -6.26
CA TYR A 49 7.85 4.93 -4.95
C TYR A 49 7.10 3.64 -4.63
N TRP A 50 7.80 2.68 -4.07
CA TRP A 50 7.24 1.45 -3.50
C TRP A 50 7.76 1.26 -2.10
N VAL A 51 6.91 0.80 -1.20
CA VAL A 51 7.31 0.35 0.12
C VAL A 51 6.64 -0.99 0.39
N SER A 52 7.38 -1.87 1.04
CA SER A 52 6.87 -3.20 1.41
C SER A 52 7.30 -3.53 2.82
N VAL A 53 6.50 -4.33 3.50
CA VAL A 53 6.86 -4.89 4.79
C VAL A 53 7.06 -6.37 4.62
N ARG A 54 8.20 -6.86 5.08
CA ARG A 54 8.56 -8.28 5.03
C ARG A 54 8.76 -8.81 6.43
N ILE A 55 8.49 -10.09 6.61
CA ILE A 55 8.83 -10.80 7.86
C ILE A 55 10.30 -11.18 7.78
N LYS A 56 11.05 -10.84 8.82
CA LYS A 56 12.50 -11.04 8.83
C LYS A 56 12.93 -12.49 8.89
N ASP A 57 12.40 -13.25 9.81
CA ASP A 57 12.84 -14.63 10.04
C ASP A 57 11.86 -15.62 9.43
N THR A 58 11.95 -15.77 8.12
CA THR A 58 11.08 -16.71 7.45
C THR A 58 11.60 -18.12 7.59
N VAL A 59 10.80 -18.97 8.19
CA VAL A 59 10.94 -20.39 8.02
C VAL A 59 10.75 -20.68 6.53
N ALA A 60 11.63 -21.47 5.95
CA ALA A 60 11.79 -21.70 4.51
C ALA A 60 10.55 -22.24 3.77
N LYS A 61 9.38 -22.21 4.36
CA LYS A 61 8.14 -22.76 3.79
C LYS A 61 7.14 -21.72 3.31
N MET A 62 7.43 -20.43 3.46
CA MET A 62 6.52 -19.40 3.00
C MET A 62 6.77 -19.10 1.52
N GLN A 63 5.69 -19.04 0.73
CA GLN A 63 5.78 -18.64 -0.68
C GLN A 63 6.27 -17.21 -0.83
N SER A 64 5.98 -16.38 0.16
CA SER A 64 6.40 -14.98 0.19
C SER A 64 6.46 -14.51 1.63
N ASN A 65 7.42 -13.66 1.92
CA ASN A 65 7.50 -13.00 3.22
C ASN A 65 6.94 -11.58 3.20
N VAL A 66 6.38 -11.11 2.09
CA VAL A 66 5.75 -9.80 1.99
C VAL A 66 4.38 -9.86 2.64
N VAL A 67 4.13 -8.98 3.60
CA VAL A 67 2.86 -8.96 4.34
C VAL A 67 2.10 -7.65 4.17
N ALA A 68 2.74 -6.62 3.66
CA ALA A 68 2.10 -5.34 3.38
C ALA A 68 2.87 -4.61 2.28
N THR A 69 2.18 -3.74 1.56
CA THR A 69 2.80 -2.94 0.51
C THR A 69 1.95 -1.73 0.18
N ALA A 70 2.53 -0.77 -0.51
CA ALA A 70 1.85 0.33 -1.17
C ALA A 70 2.78 0.95 -2.19
N CYS A 71 2.21 1.52 -3.25
CA CYS A 71 3.00 2.25 -4.22
C CYS A 71 2.38 3.60 -4.55
N VAL A 72 3.22 4.51 -5.02
CA VAL A 72 2.83 5.83 -5.50
C VAL A 72 3.24 5.93 -6.95
N TYR A 73 2.32 6.30 -7.81
CA TYR A 73 2.66 6.59 -9.20
C TYR A 73 2.03 7.89 -9.66
N ARG A 74 2.62 8.46 -10.72
CA ARG A 74 2.10 9.70 -11.29
C ARG A 74 1.14 9.35 -12.41
N ASP A 75 -0.12 9.69 -12.20
CA ASP A 75 -1.18 9.49 -13.18
C ASP A 75 -1.22 10.63 -14.19
N ARG A 76 -1.09 11.86 -13.69
CA ARG A 76 -1.06 13.09 -14.48
C ARG A 76 -0.11 14.07 -13.80
N PRO A 77 0.35 15.14 -14.50
CA PRO A 77 1.29 16.09 -13.87
C PRO A 77 0.84 16.63 -12.52
N THR A 78 -0.48 16.76 -12.30
CA THR A 78 -1.03 17.29 -11.06
C THR A 78 -1.67 16.24 -10.18
N HIS A 79 -1.48 14.94 -10.50
CA HIS A 79 -2.17 13.86 -9.78
C HIS A 79 -1.23 12.70 -9.47
N LEU A 80 -1.11 12.40 -8.19
CA LEU A 80 -0.44 11.20 -7.69
C LEU A 80 -1.49 10.21 -7.20
N ALA A 81 -1.28 8.94 -7.49
CA ALA A 81 -2.16 7.87 -7.02
C ALA A 81 -1.40 6.92 -6.11
N ILE A 82 -1.97 6.65 -4.95
CA ILE A 82 -1.49 5.61 -4.04
C ILE A 82 -2.29 4.36 -4.34
N GLU A 83 -1.60 3.32 -4.79
CA GLU A 83 -2.23 2.07 -5.21
C GLU A 83 -1.65 0.89 -4.45
N ASP A 84 -2.39 -0.20 -4.49
CA ASP A 84 -1.99 -1.46 -3.87
C ASP A 84 -1.61 -1.29 -2.41
N PHE A 85 -2.37 -0.47 -1.70
CA PHE A 85 -2.25 -0.32 -0.26
C PHE A 85 -2.91 -1.54 0.38
N ILE A 86 -2.10 -2.55 0.68
CA ILE A 86 -2.58 -3.86 1.11
C ILE A 86 -1.81 -4.31 2.34
N VAL A 87 -2.53 -4.81 3.33
CA VAL A 87 -1.97 -5.56 4.45
C VAL A 87 -2.66 -6.91 4.46
N LEU A 88 -1.89 -8.00 4.51
CA LEU A 88 -2.48 -9.34 4.59
C LEU A 88 -3.42 -9.43 5.81
N PRO A 89 -4.59 -10.07 5.65
CA PRO A 89 -5.56 -10.16 6.76
C PRO A 89 -4.98 -10.70 8.05
N GLU A 90 -4.08 -11.68 7.98
CA GLU A 90 -3.47 -12.30 9.16
C GLU A 90 -2.59 -11.32 9.93
N TYR A 91 -2.20 -10.21 9.32
CA TYR A 91 -1.26 -9.25 9.92
C TYR A 91 -1.86 -7.88 10.14
N GLN A 92 -3.17 -7.71 9.94
CA GLN A 92 -3.81 -6.40 10.05
C GLN A 92 -3.81 -5.80 11.45
N HIS A 93 -3.66 -6.62 12.46
CA HIS A 93 -3.70 -6.16 13.86
C HIS A 93 -2.33 -5.72 14.40
N TYR A 94 -1.30 -5.70 13.57
CA TYR A 94 0.05 -5.29 13.98
C TYR A 94 0.35 -3.81 13.73
N GLY A 95 -0.60 -3.05 13.22
CA GLY A 95 -0.38 -1.63 12.93
C GLY A 95 0.42 -1.37 11.67
N LEU A 96 0.53 -2.34 10.77
CA LEU A 96 1.33 -2.22 9.56
C LEU A 96 0.76 -1.19 8.57
N ALA A 97 -0.57 -1.08 8.49
CA ALA A 97 -1.19 -0.10 7.61
C ALA A 97 -0.73 1.32 7.95
N LYS A 98 -0.68 1.65 9.23
CA LYS A 98 -0.22 2.95 9.69
C LYS A 98 1.25 3.19 9.33
N ILE A 99 2.08 2.20 9.53
CA ILE A 99 3.52 2.29 9.22
C ILE A 99 3.73 2.51 7.74
N VAL A 100 3.04 1.74 6.91
CA VAL A 100 3.14 1.85 5.45
C VAL A 100 2.64 3.21 4.97
N LEU A 101 1.46 3.63 5.45
CA LEU A 101 0.88 4.91 5.03
C LEU A 101 1.75 6.08 5.47
N GLU A 102 2.29 6.05 6.68
CA GLU A 102 3.19 7.09 7.17
C GLU A 102 4.41 7.24 6.25
N ARG A 103 5.01 6.13 5.84
CA ARG A 103 6.16 6.16 4.95
C ARG A 103 5.78 6.69 3.56
N VAL A 104 4.64 6.24 3.04
CA VAL A 104 4.12 6.72 1.76
C VAL A 104 3.86 8.23 1.80
N MET A 105 3.23 8.71 2.86
CA MET A 105 2.91 10.14 2.98
C MET A 105 4.14 11.00 3.17
N THR A 106 5.18 10.50 3.83
CA THR A 106 6.47 11.19 3.90
C THR A 106 7.03 11.42 2.49
N PHE A 107 6.98 10.38 1.64
CA PHE A 107 7.41 10.52 0.25
C PHE A 107 6.52 11.49 -0.51
N VAL A 108 5.21 11.35 -0.39
CA VAL A 108 4.24 12.19 -1.11
C VAL A 108 4.41 13.66 -0.74
N ASP A 109 4.53 13.96 0.54
CA ASP A 109 4.66 15.35 1.01
C ASP A 109 5.90 16.02 0.44
N ASP A 110 6.96 15.28 0.17
CA ASP A 110 8.17 15.80 -0.45
C ASP A 110 8.02 16.04 -1.96
N GLN A 111 7.03 15.44 -2.59
CA GLN A 111 6.86 15.47 -4.04
C GLN A 111 5.79 16.47 -4.51
N VAL A 112 4.92 16.90 -3.61
CA VAL A 112 3.74 17.67 -4.02
C VAL A 112 4.00 19.16 -4.05
N ASN A 113 3.27 19.84 -4.93
CA ASN A 113 3.19 21.28 -4.99
C ASN A 113 1.75 21.70 -4.71
N SER A 114 1.54 23.00 -4.53
CA SER A 114 0.20 23.56 -4.42
C SER A 114 -0.65 23.11 -5.62
N GLY A 115 -1.84 22.63 -5.35
CA GLY A 115 -2.75 22.15 -6.39
C GLY A 115 -2.61 20.69 -6.75
N THR A 116 -1.61 19.98 -6.23
CA THR A 116 -1.49 18.54 -6.46
C THR A 116 -2.64 17.81 -5.78
N CYS A 117 -3.26 16.89 -6.50
CA CYS A 117 -4.27 15.99 -5.98
C CYS A 117 -3.65 14.61 -5.76
N VAL A 118 -3.90 14.01 -4.61
CA VAL A 118 -3.44 12.66 -4.30
C VAL A 118 -4.66 11.80 -4.01
N SER A 119 -4.77 10.68 -4.70
CA SER A 119 -5.86 9.73 -4.50
C SER A 119 -5.37 8.45 -3.85
N ILE A 120 -6.26 7.81 -3.12
CA ILE A 120 -6.00 6.50 -2.51
C ILE A 120 -7.31 5.72 -2.47
N ASN A 121 -7.24 4.43 -2.80
CA ASN A 121 -8.35 3.51 -2.60
C ASN A 121 -8.16 2.83 -1.25
N ALA A 122 -9.06 3.13 -0.31
CA ALA A 122 -9.01 2.57 1.02
C ALA A 122 -10.35 1.94 1.37
N TYR A 123 -10.30 0.85 2.12
CA TYR A 123 -11.46 0.06 2.47
C TYR A 123 -11.52 -0.12 3.99
N GLY A 124 -12.74 -0.10 4.54
CA GLY A 124 -12.96 -0.41 5.95
C GLY A 124 -12.21 0.52 6.90
N GLU A 125 -11.45 -0.05 7.80
CA GLU A 125 -10.72 0.71 8.81
C GLU A 125 -9.63 1.61 8.22
N ASP A 126 -9.14 1.29 7.02
CA ASP A 126 -8.13 2.11 6.35
C ASP A 126 -8.66 3.49 5.98
N GLU A 127 -9.97 3.64 5.75
CA GLU A 127 -10.56 4.95 5.48
C GLU A 127 -10.34 5.92 6.64
N ARG A 128 -10.50 5.43 7.86
CA ARG A 128 -10.30 6.24 9.07
C ARG A 128 -8.84 6.66 9.20
N LEU A 129 -7.94 5.75 8.93
CA LEU A 129 -6.52 6.03 8.94
C LEU A 129 -6.16 7.10 7.90
N CYS A 130 -6.69 6.97 6.69
CA CYS A 130 -6.47 7.95 5.63
C CYS A 130 -7.01 9.33 6.01
N ALA A 131 -8.15 9.39 6.69
CA ALA A 131 -8.72 10.65 7.15
C ALA A 131 -7.78 11.40 8.09
N GLU A 132 -6.98 10.70 8.88
CA GLU A 132 -5.99 11.32 9.76
C GLU A 132 -4.92 12.07 8.98
N TYR A 133 -4.69 11.69 7.73
CA TYR A 133 -3.74 12.36 6.84
C TYR A 133 -4.38 13.41 5.93
N GLY A 134 -5.65 13.70 6.12
CA GLY A 134 -6.34 14.75 5.37
C GLY A 134 -7.07 14.28 4.12
N PHE A 135 -7.19 12.99 3.91
CA PHE A 135 -7.97 12.46 2.80
C PHE A 135 -9.47 12.57 3.08
N VAL A 136 -10.23 12.91 2.07
CA VAL A 136 -11.69 13.02 2.13
C VAL A 136 -12.31 12.19 1.02
N HIS A 137 -13.56 11.79 1.21
CA HIS A 137 -14.27 11.02 0.20
C HIS A 137 -14.42 11.81 -1.09
N SER A 138 -14.16 11.13 -2.22
CA SER A 138 -14.42 11.69 -3.53
C SER A 138 -15.89 11.49 -3.90
N HIS A 139 -16.47 12.48 -4.59
CA HIS A 139 -17.82 12.38 -5.12
C HIS A 139 -17.88 11.62 -6.45
N CYS A 140 -16.73 11.11 -6.96
CA CYS A 140 -16.68 10.26 -8.14
C CYS A 140 -17.14 8.85 -7.80
N ALA A 141 -18.43 8.62 -7.90
CA ALA A 141 -19.05 7.35 -7.53
C ALA A 141 -18.65 6.16 -8.41
N SER A 142 -18.06 6.40 -9.59
CA SER A 142 -17.77 5.34 -10.55
C SER A 142 -16.51 4.52 -10.26
N LEU A 143 -15.69 4.94 -9.29
CA LEU A 143 -14.39 4.33 -9.03
C LEU A 143 -14.29 3.60 -7.68
N GLY A 144 -15.43 3.40 -7.01
CA GLY A 144 -15.43 2.76 -5.70
C GLY A 144 -14.98 3.72 -4.58
N PRO A 145 -14.57 3.20 -3.43
CA PRO A 145 -14.18 4.04 -2.28
C PRO A 145 -12.84 4.72 -2.54
N ASN A 146 -12.91 5.87 -3.19
CA ASN A 146 -11.76 6.68 -3.54
C ASN A 146 -11.70 7.90 -2.62
N LEU A 147 -10.56 8.09 -1.99
CA LEU A 147 -10.31 9.22 -1.11
C LEU A 147 -9.30 10.16 -1.75
N LEU A 148 -9.52 11.46 -1.60
CA LEU A 148 -8.69 12.49 -2.19
C LEU A 148 -8.12 13.42 -1.14
N LYS A 149 -6.94 13.92 -1.42
CA LYS A 149 -6.32 15.02 -0.69
C LYS A 149 -5.76 16.01 -1.70
N ILE A 150 -6.16 17.28 -1.57
CA ILE A 150 -5.68 18.34 -2.44
C ILE A 150 -4.77 19.24 -1.61
N TYR A 151 -3.58 19.48 -2.10
CA TYR A 151 -2.59 20.31 -1.44
C TYR A 151 -2.81 21.79 -1.79
N ALA A 152 -2.94 22.59 -0.76
CA ALA A 152 -3.14 24.02 -0.91
C ALA A 152 -1.82 24.76 -1.21
#